data_ddd7afd4bc4ba2752dac1d2e55d9aa8a
#
_entry.id   ddd7afd4bc4ba2752dac1d2e55d9aa8a
#
_cell.length_a   1.000
_cell.length_b   1.000
_cell.length_c   1.000
_cell.angle_alpha   90.00
_cell.angle_beta   90.00
_cell.angle_gamma   90.00
#
_symmetry.space_group_name_H-M   'P 1'
#
loop_
_entity.id
_entity.type
_entity.pdbx_description
1 polymer ?
#
loop_
_entity_poly.entity_id
_entity_poly.type
_entity_poly.pdbx_seq_one_letter_code
_entity_poly.pdbx_strand_id
1 'polypeptide(L)'
;MKKIILVLVVAPLLSFSQSKNIYGEFNFGIAVLDGGAFPGASFLIGKTNYYENNTLLDYQAGIAFPTIVTGKLGFGWGDEDFATIIGFRVWPSCPYIQISIKERHNLSFEYHIKNSTDFGQAEALITYGYRF
;
A
#
# COMPACT_ATOMS: atom_id res chain seq x y z
N MET A 1 0.09 -29.81 13.44
CA MET A 1 -0.62 -28.51 13.56
C MET A 1 0.10 -27.35 12.87
N LYS A 2 1.40 -27.10 13.09
CA LYS A 2 2.12 -25.96 12.47
C LYS A 2 2.11 -25.98 10.91
N LYS A 3 2.17 -27.17 10.28
CA LYS A 3 2.11 -27.32 8.80
C LYS A 3 0.72 -27.04 8.24
N ILE A 4 -0.34 -27.35 8.98
CA ILE A 4 -1.74 -27.13 8.59
C ILE A 4 -2.06 -25.63 8.65
N ILE A 5 -1.57 -24.93 9.67
CA ILE A 5 -1.73 -23.47 9.81
C ILE A 5 -1.04 -22.76 8.66
N LEU A 6 0.16 -23.19 8.25
CA LEU A 6 0.88 -22.62 7.13
C LEU A 6 0.10 -22.78 5.81
N VAL A 7 -0.47 -23.95 5.56
CA VAL A 7 -1.30 -24.22 4.38
C VAL A 7 -2.58 -23.38 4.40
N LEU A 8 -3.20 -23.19 5.56
CA LEU A 8 -4.42 -22.40 5.72
C LEU A 8 -4.19 -20.88 5.51
N VAL A 9 -2.96 -20.41 5.77
CA VAL A 9 -2.58 -19.01 5.52
C VAL A 9 -2.13 -18.80 4.07
N VAL A 10 -1.44 -19.79 3.48
CA VAL A 10 -0.88 -19.65 2.11
C VAL A 10 -1.95 -19.96 1.04
N ALA A 11 -2.87 -20.87 1.28
CA ALA A 11 -3.92 -21.23 0.32
C ALA A 11 -4.81 -20.04 -0.12
N PRO A 12 -5.32 -19.17 0.78
CA PRO A 12 -6.05 -17.97 0.37
C PRO A 12 -5.19 -16.98 -0.41
N LEU A 13 -3.90 -16.84 -0.10
CA LEU A 13 -2.99 -15.97 -0.85
C LEU A 13 -2.83 -16.40 -2.31
N LEU A 14 -2.81 -17.71 -2.58
CA LEU A 14 -2.74 -18.26 -3.94
C LEU A 14 -4.07 -18.08 -4.69
N SER A 15 -5.20 -18.10 -3.99
CA SER A 15 -6.52 -17.93 -4.59
C SER A 15 -6.79 -16.47 -5.04
N PHE A 16 -6.19 -15.48 -4.40
CA PHE A 16 -6.32 -14.07 -4.79
C PHE A 16 -5.60 -13.73 -6.09
N SER A 17 -4.59 -14.50 -6.48
CA SER A 17 -3.83 -14.32 -7.73
C SER A 17 -4.62 -14.63 -9.01
N GLN A 18 -5.82 -15.17 -8.92
CA GLN A 18 -6.60 -15.60 -10.10
C GLN A 18 -7.60 -14.55 -10.61
N SER A 19 -7.86 -13.48 -9.88
CA SER A 19 -8.72 -12.39 -10.34
C SER A 19 -7.88 -11.31 -11.01
N LYS A 20 -8.16 -11.01 -12.26
CA LYS A 20 -7.39 -10.10 -13.13
C LYS A 20 -7.09 -8.70 -12.57
N ASN A 21 -7.75 -8.30 -11.47
CA ASN A 21 -7.62 -6.98 -10.88
C ASN A 21 -7.27 -7.00 -9.38
N ILE A 22 -7.12 -8.18 -8.77
CA ILE A 22 -6.73 -8.33 -7.36
C ILE A 22 -5.24 -8.65 -7.31
N TYR A 23 -4.51 -7.99 -6.44
CA TYR A 23 -3.07 -8.18 -6.28
C TYR A 23 -2.68 -8.27 -4.80
N GLY A 24 -1.54 -8.92 -4.55
CA GLY A 24 -0.79 -8.79 -3.32
C GLY A 24 0.33 -7.78 -3.52
N GLU A 25 0.61 -6.95 -2.54
CA GLU A 25 1.68 -5.95 -2.58
C GLU A 25 2.54 -6.04 -1.33
N PHE A 26 3.83 -6.15 -1.54
CA PHE A 26 4.82 -6.12 -0.48
C PHE A 26 5.58 -4.80 -0.56
N ASN A 27 5.57 -4.04 0.52
CA ASN A 27 6.18 -2.72 0.58
C ASN A 27 7.31 -2.67 1.59
N PHE A 28 8.38 -1.98 1.19
CA PHE A 28 9.46 -1.54 2.06
C PHE A 28 9.57 -0.02 2.01
N GLY A 29 9.81 0.59 3.14
CA GLY A 29 9.93 2.04 3.17
C GLY A 29 10.75 2.56 4.33
N ILE A 30 10.94 3.86 4.28
CA ILE A 30 11.60 4.64 5.32
C ILE A 30 10.61 5.68 5.81
N ALA A 31 10.31 5.63 7.09
CA ALA A 31 9.51 6.62 7.79
C ALA A 31 10.42 7.66 8.45
N VAL A 32 10.15 8.93 8.22
CA VAL A 32 10.81 10.03 8.93
C VAL A 32 9.98 10.35 10.17
N LEU A 33 10.61 10.22 11.33
CA LEU A 33 10.04 10.50 12.65
C LEU A 33 10.81 11.66 13.29
N ASP A 34 10.25 12.28 14.34
CA ASP A 34 10.99 13.19 15.20
C ASP A 34 12.27 12.51 15.74
N GLY A 35 13.41 12.90 15.22
CA GLY A 35 14.72 12.40 15.67
C GLY A 35 15.37 11.30 14.85
N GLY A 36 14.80 10.88 13.72
CA GLY A 36 15.47 9.92 12.83
C GLY A 36 14.60 9.26 11.77
N ALA A 37 15.23 8.41 10.99
CA ALA A 37 14.58 7.58 9.98
C ALA A 37 14.39 6.16 10.53
N PHE A 38 13.21 5.58 10.29
CA PHE A 38 12.86 4.23 10.75
C PHE A 38 12.42 3.36 9.57
N PRO A 39 12.95 2.15 9.41
CA PRO A 39 12.50 1.24 8.37
C PRO A 39 11.10 0.69 8.68
N GLY A 40 10.27 0.59 7.65
CA GLY A 40 8.95 -0.02 7.74
C GLY A 40 8.74 -1.04 6.63
N ALA A 41 7.84 -1.98 6.87
CA ALA A 41 7.41 -2.96 5.89
C ALA A 41 5.90 -3.17 6.00
N SER A 42 5.25 -3.47 4.87
CA SER A 42 3.84 -3.84 4.86
C SER A 42 3.52 -4.88 3.81
N PHE A 43 2.49 -5.65 4.09
CA PHE A 43 1.87 -6.57 3.15
C PHE A 43 0.41 -6.18 2.98
N LEU A 44 0.02 -5.84 1.75
CA LEU A 44 -1.30 -5.37 1.40
C LEU A 44 -1.93 -6.29 0.35
N ILE A 45 -3.23 -6.40 0.43
CA ILE A 45 -4.06 -6.99 -0.64
C ILE A 45 -4.95 -5.86 -1.15
N GLY A 46 -5.00 -5.73 -2.47
CA GLY A 46 -5.74 -4.64 -3.09
C GLY A 46 -6.38 -5.03 -4.39
N LYS A 47 -7.13 -4.08 -4.91
CA LYS A 47 -7.75 -4.17 -6.23
C LYS A 47 -7.65 -2.82 -6.93
N THR A 48 -7.24 -2.87 -8.21
CA THR A 48 -7.25 -1.72 -9.11
C THR A 48 -8.36 -1.90 -10.13
N ASN A 49 -9.23 -0.92 -10.26
CA ASN A 49 -10.24 -0.87 -11.31
C ASN A 49 -9.85 0.21 -12.32
N TYR A 50 -9.60 -0.20 -13.56
CA TYR A 50 -9.34 0.72 -14.67
C TYR A 50 -10.63 1.03 -15.40
N TYR A 51 -10.80 2.29 -15.79
CA TYR A 51 -11.94 2.79 -16.54
C TYR A 51 -11.52 3.24 -17.93
N GLU A 52 -12.45 3.29 -18.88
CA GLU A 52 -12.19 3.59 -20.30
C GLU A 52 -11.58 4.99 -20.56
N ASN A 53 -11.74 5.92 -19.63
CA ASN A 53 -11.19 7.28 -19.73
C ASN A 53 -9.77 7.43 -19.13
N ASN A 54 -9.01 6.34 -19.05
CA ASN A 54 -7.69 6.28 -18.42
C ASN A 54 -7.67 6.72 -16.95
N THR A 55 -8.79 6.64 -16.27
CA THR A 55 -8.87 6.80 -14.82
C THR A 55 -8.85 5.44 -14.13
N LEU A 56 -8.42 5.42 -12.88
CA LEU A 56 -8.41 4.21 -12.08
C LEU A 56 -8.80 4.49 -10.64
N LEU A 57 -9.35 3.48 -10.01
CA LEU A 57 -9.62 3.45 -8.57
C LEU A 57 -8.81 2.30 -7.96
N ASP A 58 -7.97 2.60 -6.98
CA ASP A 58 -7.14 1.65 -6.26
C ASP A 58 -7.49 1.63 -4.79
N TYR A 59 -7.71 0.44 -4.23
CA TYR A 59 -7.93 0.28 -2.81
C TYR A 59 -7.22 -0.95 -2.29
N GLN A 60 -6.61 -0.79 -1.12
CA GLN A 60 -5.76 -1.80 -0.50
C GLN A 60 -6.00 -1.82 1.00
N ALA A 61 -5.82 -2.99 1.58
CA ALA A 61 -5.81 -3.18 3.02
C ALA A 61 -4.84 -4.29 3.41
N GLY A 62 -4.29 -4.23 4.59
CA GLY A 62 -3.39 -5.25 5.07
C GLY A 62 -2.70 -4.91 6.36
N ILE A 63 -1.57 -5.56 6.57
CA ILE A 63 -0.75 -5.42 7.78
C ILE A 63 0.50 -4.58 7.48
N ALA A 64 0.88 -3.77 8.42
CA ALA A 64 2.07 -2.93 8.34
C ALA A 64 2.80 -2.90 9.68
N PHE A 65 4.12 -2.81 9.63
CA PHE A 65 4.93 -2.59 10.81
C PHE A 65 5.46 -1.15 10.78
N PRO A 66 5.33 -0.37 11.85
CA PRO A 66 4.84 -0.73 13.20
C PRO A 66 3.33 -0.53 13.44
N THR A 67 2.53 -0.13 12.47
CA THR A 67 1.13 0.29 12.67
C THR A 67 0.11 -0.84 12.78
N ILE A 68 0.52 -2.09 12.58
CA ILE A 68 -0.25 -3.33 12.63
C ILE A 68 -1.25 -3.45 11.48
N VAL A 69 -2.21 -2.55 11.33
CA VAL A 69 -3.22 -2.56 10.26
C VAL A 69 -3.15 -1.27 9.47
N THR A 70 -3.31 -1.35 8.16
CA THR A 70 -3.34 -0.20 7.28
C THR A 70 -4.29 -0.42 6.11
N GLY A 71 -4.77 0.67 5.54
CA GLY A 71 -5.59 0.67 4.32
C GLY A 71 -5.34 1.94 3.53
N LYS A 72 -5.44 1.83 2.21
CA LYS A 72 -5.28 2.94 1.28
C LYS A 72 -6.45 2.97 0.30
N LEU A 73 -6.91 4.16 -0.02
CA LEU A 73 -7.89 4.42 -1.07
C LEU A 73 -7.35 5.53 -1.96
N GLY A 74 -7.23 5.26 -3.25
CA GLY A 74 -6.67 6.20 -4.22
C GLY A 74 -7.44 6.26 -5.52
N PHE A 75 -7.41 7.42 -6.12
CA PHE A 75 -7.90 7.69 -7.46
C PHE A 75 -6.72 8.13 -8.32
N GLY A 76 -6.65 7.66 -9.55
CA GLY A 76 -5.50 7.92 -10.40
C GLY A 76 -5.82 8.00 -11.88
N TRP A 77 -4.77 8.27 -12.62
CA TRP A 77 -4.77 8.36 -14.07
C TRP A 77 -3.61 7.55 -14.62
N GLY A 78 -3.87 6.91 -15.73
CA GLY A 78 -2.89 6.10 -16.44
C GLY A 78 -3.46 4.77 -16.92
N ASP A 79 -2.57 3.91 -17.31
CA ASP A 79 -2.84 2.57 -17.80
C ASP A 79 -2.04 1.51 -17.05
N GLU A 80 -2.03 0.28 -17.55
CA GLU A 80 -1.30 -0.85 -16.96
C GLU A 80 0.23 -0.64 -17.00
N ASP A 81 0.75 0.15 -17.93
CA ASP A 81 2.20 0.41 -18.04
C ASP A 81 2.67 1.53 -17.11
N PHE A 82 1.87 2.58 -16.97
CA PHE A 82 2.21 3.71 -16.11
C PHE A 82 0.96 4.38 -15.56
N ALA A 83 0.88 4.48 -14.25
CA ALA A 83 -0.21 5.16 -13.56
C ALA A 83 0.28 6.05 -12.42
N THR A 84 -0.41 7.16 -12.22
CA THR A 84 -0.22 8.03 -11.07
C THR A 84 -1.49 8.01 -10.22
N ILE A 85 -1.35 7.76 -8.94
CA ILE A 85 -2.45 7.60 -7.97
C ILE A 85 -2.27 8.65 -6.87
N ILE A 86 -3.33 9.36 -6.57
CA ILE A 86 -3.42 10.25 -5.42
C ILE A 86 -4.50 9.69 -4.51
N GLY A 87 -4.22 9.60 -3.23
CA GLY A 87 -5.17 8.98 -2.34
C GLY A 87 -4.95 9.33 -0.89
N PHE A 88 -5.64 8.58 -0.08
CA PHE A 88 -5.65 8.73 1.36
C PHE A 88 -5.43 7.38 2.04
N ARG A 89 -4.49 7.34 2.97
CA ARG A 89 -4.33 6.21 3.89
C ARG A 89 -5.34 6.37 5.01
N VAL A 90 -6.14 5.35 5.25
CA VAL A 90 -7.19 5.39 6.27
C VAL A 90 -6.60 5.34 7.67
N TRP A 91 -5.55 4.51 7.86
CA TRP A 91 -4.87 4.38 9.14
C TRP A 91 -3.37 4.10 8.97
N PRO A 92 -2.48 4.88 9.58
CA PRO A 92 -2.72 6.24 10.10
C PRO A 92 -3.17 7.19 8.99
N SER A 93 -4.02 8.15 9.32
CA SER A 93 -4.65 9.03 8.33
C SER A 93 -3.66 9.99 7.70
N CYS A 94 -3.34 9.80 6.42
CA CYS A 94 -2.49 10.73 5.67
C CYS A 94 -2.74 10.66 4.15
N PRO A 95 -2.59 11.78 3.44
CA PRO A 95 -2.59 11.77 1.99
C PRO A 95 -1.33 11.08 1.43
N TYR A 96 -1.45 10.50 0.26
CA TYR A 96 -0.32 9.92 -0.45
C TYR A 96 -0.40 10.19 -1.96
N ILE A 97 0.76 10.18 -2.58
CA ILE A 97 0.91 10.08 -4.03
C ILE A 97 1.72 8.82 -4.35
N GLN A 98 1.31 8.08 -5.37
CA GLN A 98 1.96 6.85 -5.78
C GLN A 98 2.11 6.81 -7.30
N ILE A 99 3.28 6.36 -7.74
CA ILE A 99 3.57 6.07 -9.14
C ILE A 99 3.64 4.55 -9.27
N SER A 100 2.87 4.00 -10.22
CA SER A 100 2.84 2.58 -10.54
C SER A 100 3.43 2.35 -11.93
N ILE A 101 4.34 1.39 -12.04
CA ILE A 101 5.00 1.02 -13.28
C ILE A 101 4.75 -0.46 -13.56
N LYS A 102 4.20 -0.77 -14.74
CA LYS A 102 3.87 -2.12 -15.21
C LYS A 102 3.01 -2.91 -14.20
N GLU A 103 2.15 -2.22 -13.48
CA GLU A 103 1.31 -2.77 -12.40
C GLU A 103 2.08 -3.50 -11.27
N ARG A 104 3.40 -3.60 -11.35
CA ARG A 104 4.22 -4.37 -10.41
C ARG A 104 5.05 -3.52 -9.46
N HIS A 105 5.58 -2.40 -9.95
CA HIS A 105 6.48 -1.56 -9.19
C HIS A 105 5.77 -0.29 -8.77
N ASN A 106 5.70 -0.03 -7.48
CA ASN A 106 5.06 1.14 -6.91
C ASN A 106 6.06 1.95 -6.09
N LEU A 107 6.08 3.24 -6.32
CA LEU A 107 6.78 4.18 -5.47
C LEU A 107 5.75 5.12 -4.87
N SER A 108 5.60 5.13 -3.57
CA SER A 108 4.67 6.03 -2.89
C SER A 108 5.36 6.97 -1.91
N PHE A 109 4.85 8.18 -1.88
CA PHE A 109 5.22 9.22 -0.92
C PHE A 109 3.99 9.61 -0.12
N GLU A 110 4.12 9.59 1.19
CA GLU A 110 3.07 9.93 2.14
C GLU A 110 3.56 11.06 3.04
N TYR A 111 2.70 12.03 3.28
CA TYR A 111 3.00 13.16 4.16
C TYR A 111 1.91 13.32 5.21
N HIS A 112 2.29 13.24 6.47
CA HIS A 112 1.38 13.41 7.59
C HIS A 112 1.47 14.83 8.15
N ILE A 113 0.34 15.53 8.12
CA ILE A 113 0.24 16.85 8.75
C ILE A 113 0.13 16.61 10.26
N LYS A 114 1.20 16.91 10.97
CA LYS A 114 1.31 16.71 12.40
C LYS A 114 0.33 17.58 13.17
N ASN A 115 -0.58 16.96 13.89
CA ASN A 115 -1.34 17.61 14.93
C ASN A 115 -0.64 17.42 16.28
N SER A 116 -0.72 18.40 17.15
CA SER A 116 -0.02 18.43 18.47
C SER A 116 -0.35 17.26 19.42
N THR A 117 -1.32 16.40 19.05
CA THR A 117 -1.76 15.22 19.80
C THR A 117 -1.21 13.90 19.26
N ASP A 118 -0.55 13.91 18.09
CA ASP A 118 -0.09 12.70 17.41
C ASP A 118 1.36 12.35 17.83
N PHE A 119 1.49 11.67 18.96
CA PHE A 119 2.78 11.18 19.41
C PHE A 119 3.19 9.92 18.61
N GLY A 120 4.37 9.94 17.99
CA GLY A 120 4.98 8.77 17.38
C GLY A 120 4.52 8.43 15.94
N GLN A 121 3.80 9.33 15.25
CA GLN A 121 3.47 9.14 13.84
C GLN A 121 4.58 9.69 12.94
N ALA A 122 4.82 9.00 11.82
CA ALA A 122 5.79 9.42 10.84
C ALA A 122 5.35 10.72 10.15
N GLU A 123 6.26 11.69 10.03
CA GLU A 123 6.00 12.95 9.31
C GLU A 123 5.95 12.74 7.82
N ALA A 124 6.82 11.89 7.29
CA ALA A 124 6.86 11.49 5.90
C ALA A 124 7.23 10.02 5.77
N LEU A 125 6.70 9.38 4.75
CA LEU A 125 6.98 7.98 4.45
C LEU A 125 7.22 7.84 2.95
N ILE A 126 8.35 7.26 2.60
CA ILE A 126 8.67 6.86 1.22
C ILE A 126 8.69 5.34 1.19
N THR A 127 7.87 4.75 0.33
CA THR A 127 7.78 3.29 0.19
C THR A 127 7.95 2.85 -1.25
N TYR A 128 8.68 1.77 -1.41
CA TYR A 128 8.72 0.99 -2.63
C TYR A 128 7.89 -0.28 -2.42
N GLY A 129 6.96 -0.55 -3.33
CA GLY A 129 6.09 -1.70 -3.32
C GLY A 129 6.29 -2.58 -4.56
N TYR A 130 6.19 -3.88 -4.36
CA TYR A 130 6.15 -4.87 -5.43
C TYR A 130 4.82 -5.62 -5.39
N ARG A 131 4.11 -5.62 -6.51
CA ARG A 131 2.82 -6.32 -6.71
C ARG A 131 3.02 -7.66 -7.44
N PHE A 132 2.26 -8.66 -7.02
CA PHE A 132 2.23 -10.00 -7.64
C PHE A 132 0.82 -10.56 -7.70
#